data_567f125ed8ac3c4ae5a44e6584047c7b
#
_entry.id   567f125ed8ac3c4ae5a44e6584047c7b
#
_cell.length_a   1.000
_cell.length_b   1.000
_cell.length_c   1.000
_cell.angle_alpha   90.00
_cell.angle_beta   90.00
_cell.angle_gamma   90.00
#
_symmetry.space_group_name_H-M   'P 1'
#
loop_
_entity.id
_entity.type
_entity.pdbx_description
1 polymer ?
#
loop_
_entity_poly.entity_id
_entity_poly.type
_entity_poly.pdbx_seq_one_letter_code
_entity_poly.pdbx_strand_id
1 'polypeptide(L)'
;MTVSAGNNGAWGENVLTGTGMTYTTDVRMHTGGSPGSYTNSFTIASVTNTSMSGVMGKFNGVAAIPGDTGETYGAKNFSTLDTSEDQSGTTYDYVFLGDPVKGEGIYGLPENYANVDVKGKVVLISRGNSSFSDKANAAIQAGAAAAVIYNNAPGSINMNLSDYNFPNPAVMIEQAKAKEILAASTQDETTGLWGGKMTVSAKAETLHGVADGYKPSSFSSWGTTENLDLKPELMTPGGNIY
;
A
#
# COMPACT_ATOMS: atom_id res chain seq x y z
N MET A 1 -22.15 -10.42 -23.90
CA MET A 1 -20.84 -10.85 -23.35
C MET A 1 -20.50 -9.90 -22.22
N THR A 2 -20.13 -10.43 -21.04
CA THR A 2 -19.73 -9.63 -19.89
C THR A 2 -18.21 -9.50 -19.88
N VAL A 3 -17.69 -8.30 -19.75
CA VAL A 3 -16.26 -8.02 -19.84
C VAL A 3 -15.83 -6.94 -18.82
N SER A 4 -14.55 -6.94 -18.46
CA SER A 4 -13.99 -5.86 -17.63
C SER A 4 -13.80 -4.57 -18.44
N ALA A 5 -13.91 -3.43 -17.77
CA ALA A 5 -13.67 -2.13 -18.38
C ALA A 5 -12.21 -1.89 -18.79
N GLY A 6 -11.26 -2.55 -18.14
CA GLY A 6 -9.83 -2.35 -18.29
C GLY A 6 -9.19 -1.61 -17.12
N ASN A 7 -7.87 -1.46 -17.16
CA ASN A 7 -7.06 -0.93 -16.06
C ASN A 7 -6.26 0.35 -16.44
N ASN A 8 -6.79 1.16 -17.33
CA ASN A 8 -6.11 2.38 -17.81
C ASN A 8 -6.47 3.66 -17.02
N GLY A 9 -7.18 3.50 -15.90
CA GLY A 9 -7.56 4.60 -15.02
C GLY A 9 -8.68 5.48 -15.57
N ALA A 10 -8.86 6.61 -14.91
CA ALA A 10 -9.88 7.58 -15.25
C ALA A 10 -9.47 8.43 -16.45
N TRP A 11 -10.50 8.88 -17.14
CA TRP A 11 -10.41 9.85 -18.20
C TRP A 11 -9.68 11.13 -17.78
N GLY A 12 -8.71 11.57 -18.55
CA GLY A 12 -7.95 12.79 -18.28
C GLY A 12 -6.84 12.64 -17.23
N GLU A 13 -6.65 11.47 -16.64
CA GLU A 13 -5.52 11.24 -15.78
C GLU A 13 -4.26 11.01 -16.63
N ASN A 14 -3.22 11.82 -16.43
CA ASN A 14 -1.96 11.60 -17.08
C ASN A 14 -1.18 10.51 -16.33
N VAL A 15 -1.37 9.28 -16.76
CA VAL A 15 -0.78 8.08 -16.16
C VAL A 15 0.76 8.14 -16.15
N LEU A 16 1.37 8.91 -17.05
CA LEU A 16 2.84 9.03 -17.16
C LEU A 16 3.43 10.06 -16.20
N THR A 17 2.67 11.06 -15.79
CA THR A 17 3.21 12.17 -14.97
C THR A 17 2.60 12.27 -13.58
N GLY A 18 1.52 11.53 -13.28
CA GLY A 18 0.83 11.59 -11.99
C GLY A 18 0.24 12.97 -11.65
N THR A 19 0.19 13.88 -12.60
CA THR A 19 -0.32 15.22 -12.43
C THR A 19 -1.73 15.33 -12.98
N GLY A 20 -2.71 15.16 -12.12
CA GLY A 20 -4.10 15.58 -12.25
C GLY A 20 -4.78 15.52 -13.64
N MET A 21 -6.07 15.72 -13.67
CA MET A 21 -6.86 15.76 -14.91
C MET A 21 -6.36 16.83 -15.86
N THR A 22 -5.78 16.43 -16.98
CA THR A 22 -5.52 17.33 -18.10
C THR A 22 -6.71 17.30 -19.06
N TYR A 23 -7.27 18.47 -19.33
CA TYR A 23 -8.22 18.57 -20.43
C TYR A 23 -7.49 18.23 -21.73
N THR A 24 -7.96 17.19 -22.42
CA THR A 24 -7.48 16.85 -23.75
C THR A 24 -8.54 17.28 -24.78
N THR A 25 -8.08 17.73 -25.92
CA THR A 25 -8.91 17.97 -27.10
C THR A 25 -9.08 16.71 -27.95
N ASP A 26 -8.52 15.59 -27.54
CA ASP A 26 -8.68 14.32 -28.23
C ASP A 26 -10.07 13.75 -27.97
N VAL A 27 -10.88 13.63 -28.99
CA VAL A 27 -12.24 13.06 -28.92
C VAL A 27 -12.24 11.55 -28.58
N ARG A 28 -11.10 10.90 -28.65
CA ARG A 28 -10.92 9.47 -28.27
C ARG A 28 -10.63 9.29 -26.78
N MET A 29 -11.36 10.00 -25.96
CA MET A 29 -11.09 10.12 -24.52
C MET A 29 -11.63 8.98 -23.68
N HIS A 30 -11.84 7.81 -24.23
CA HIS A 30 -12.18 6.62 -23.46
C HIS A 30 -10.92 5.87 -23.06
N THR A 31 -10.89 5.38 -21.85
CA THR A 31 -9.84 4.51 -21.34
C THR A 31 -10.28 3.05 -21.35
N GLY A 32 -11.49 2.77 -21.81
CA GLY A 32 -12.05 1.43 -21.91
C GLY A 32 -11.25 0.53 -22.85
N GLY A 33 -10.92 -0.67 -22.38
CA GLY A 33 -10.22 -1.69 -23.17
C GLY A 33 -11.14 -2.45 -24.11
N SER A 34 -10.56 -3.04 -25.16
CA SER A 34 -11.27 -4.00 -26.02
C SER A 34 -11.38 -5.37 -25.32
N PRO A 35 -12.53 -6.05 -25.28
CA PRO A 35 -13.80 -5.70 -25.94
C PRO A 35 -14.76 -4.86 -25.07
N GLY A 36 -14.32 -4.28 -23.96
CA GLY A 36 -15.15 -3.51 -23.03
C GLY A 36 -15.78 -2.27 -23.66
N SER A 37 -15.13 -1.68 -24.68
CA SER A 37 -15.63 -0.52 -25.41
C SER A 37 -16.65 -0.85 -26.51
N TYR A 38 -16.95 -2.13 -26.78
CA TYR A 38 -17.90 -2.50 -27.84
C TYR A 38 -19.34 -2.28 -27.41
N THR A 39 -20.16 -1.73 -28.30
CA THR A 39 -21.59 -1.46 -28.06
C THR A 39 -22.35 -2.69 -27.53
N ASN A 40 -22.05 -3.87 -28.04
CA ASN A 40 -22.71 -5.12 -27.65
C ASN A 40 -22.06 -5.84 -26.44
N SER A 41 -21.09 -5.23 -25.76
CA SER A 41 -20.53 -5.74 -24.53
C SER A 41 -21.31 -5.22 -23.31
N PHE A 42 -21.45 -6.04 -22.28
CA PHE A 42 -21.85 -5.58 -20.95
C PHE A 42 -20.58 -5.37 -20.12
N THR A 43 -20.25 -4.12 -19.89
CA THR A 43 -18.94 -3.74 -19.35
C THR A 43 -19.05 -3.40 -17.88
N ILE A 44 -18.16 -4.00 -17.08
CA ILE A 44 -18.13 -3.83 -15.64
C ILE A 44 -16.82 -3.14 -15.23
N ALA A 45 -16.95 -2.02 -14.55
CA ALA A 45 -15.83 -1.32 -13.91
C ALA A 45 -15.60 -1.81 -12.48
N SER A 46 -14.46 -1.45 -11.95
CA SER A 46 -14.08 -1.72 -10.57
C SER A 46 -14.47 -0.57 -9.65
N VAL A 47 -15.01 -0.92 -8.50
CA VAL A 47 -15.14 -0.02 -7.35
C VAL A 47 -14.29 -0.54 -6.19
N THR A 48 -13.69 0.38 -5.45
CA THR A 48 -12.88 0.04 -4.28
C THR A 48 -13.78 -0.46 -3.14
N ASN A 49 -13.44 -1.60 -2.57
CA ASN A 49 -14.15 -2.15 -1.41
C ASN A 49 -13.99 -1.21 -0.20
N THR A 50 -15.06 -1.02 0.56
CA THR A 50 -15.06 -0.20 1.79
C THR A 50 -14.56 -0.95 3.01
N SER A 51 -14.29 -2.24 2.89
CA SER A 51 -13.74 -3.07 3.96
C SER A 51 -12.50 -3.79 3.49
N MET A 52 -11.53 -3.92 4.36
CA MET A 52 -10.31 -4.70 4.14
C MET A 52 -10.19 -5.75 5.23
N SER A 53 -9.86 -6.98 4.86
CA SER A 53 -9.61 -8.06 5.81
C SER A 53 -8.19 -8.58 5.65
N GLY A 54 -7.51 -8.81 6.76
CA GLY A 54 -6.14 -9.32 6.74
C GLY A 54 -5.51 -9.31 8.13
N VAL A 55 -4.27 -9.79 8.20
CA VAL A 55 -3.45 -9.68 9.41
C VAL A 55 -2.94 -8.25 9.52
N MET A 56 -3.34 -7.55 10.57
CA MET A 56 -2.99 -6.15 10.76
C MET A 56 -1.96 -5.93 11.86
N GLY A 57 -1.18 -4.87 11.69
CA GLY A 57 -0.39 -4.28 12.76
C GLY A 57 -1.12 -3.08 13.37
N LYS A 58 -1.18 -3.01 14.70
CA LYS A 58 -1.79 -1.87 15.42
C LYS A 58 -0.68 -1.02 16.04
N PHE A 59 -0.33 0.08 15.38
CA PHE A 59 0.74 1.01 15.76
C PHE A 59 0.19 2.09 16.69
N ASN A 60 0.49 2.03 17.98
CA ASN A 60 -0.15 2.88 19.00
C ASN A 60 -1.68 2.97 18.83
N GLY A 61 -2.32 1.84 18.46
CA GLY A 61 -3.76 1.76 18.22
C GLY A 61 -4.19 2.06 16.78
N VAL A 62 -3.35 2.63 15.94
CA VAL A 62 -3.64 2.83 14.51
C VAL A 62 -3.48 1.51 13.77
N ALA A 63 -4.57 0.98 13.26
CA ALA A 63 -4.57 -0.27 12.51
C ALA A 63 -4.09 -0.07 11.07
N ALA A 64 -3.17 -0.92 10.63
CA ALA A 64 -2.69 -0.98 9.26
C ALA A 64 -2.70 -2.42 8.76
N ILE A 65 -3.44 -2.67 7.69
CA ILE A 65 -3.35 -3.89 6.91
C ILE A 65 -2.38 -3.60 5.76
N PRO A 66 -1.35 -4.42 5.54
CA PRO A 66 -0.46 -4.24 4.41
C PRO A 66 -1.22 -4.20 3.09
N GLY A 67 -0.98 -3.19 2.29
CA GLY A 67 -1.68 -2.97 1.02
C GLY A 67 -1.26 -3.91 -0.10
N ASP A 68 -0.05 -4.45 0.01
CA ASP A 68 0.46 -5.49 -0.88
C ASP A 68 1.35 -6.43 -0.08
N THR A 69 0.92 -7.66 0.04
CA THR A 69 1.70 -8.71 0.68
C THR A 69 2.60 -9.44 -0.32
N GLY A 70 2.45 -9.15 -1.61
CA GLY A 70 3.32 -9.60 -2.68
C GLY A 70 3.61 -11.09 -2.65
N GLU A 71 2.63 -11.95 -2.38
CA GLU A 71 2.83 -13.41 -2.40
C GLU A 71 3.50 -13.88 -3.68
N THR A 72 3.23 -13.18 -4.78
CA THR A 72 3.84 -13.43 -6.08
C THR A 72 5.36 -13.23 -6.08
N TYR A 73 5.90 -12.40 -5.17
CA TYR A 73 7.30 -12.03 -5.12
C TYR A 73 7.97 -12.30 -3.78
N GLY A 74 7.36 -13.12 -2.93
CA GLY A 74 7.95 -13.58 -1.68
C GLY A 74 7.81 -12.64 -0.49
N ALA A 75 7.00 -11.58 -0.58
CA ALA A 75 6.70 -10.74 0.57
C ALA A 75 6.01 -11.55 1.67
N LYS A 76 6.36 -11.23 2.91
CA LYS A 76 5.81 -11.86 4.11
C LYS A 76 4.85 -10.87 4.77
N ASN A 77 3.65 -11.31 5.08
CA ASN A 77 2.70 -10.52 5.87
C ASN A 77 3.10 -10.52 7.37
N PHE A 78 2.36 -9.78 8.18
CA PHE A 78 2.64 -9.67 9.60
C PHE A 78 2.39 -10.94 10.44
N SER A 79 1.77 -11.99 9.90
CA SER A 79 1.37 -13.17 10.67
C SER A 79 2.55 -13.84 11.39
N THR A 80 3.74 -13.81 10.80
CA THR A 80 4.94 -14.43 11.38
C THR A 80 5.52 -13.64 12.56
N LEU A 81 5.03 -12.44 12.85
CA LEU A 81 5.40 -11.66 14.04
C LEU A 81 4.61 -12.07 15.27
N ASP A 82 3.48 -12.72 15.10
CA ASP A 82 2.75 -13.25 16.26
C ASP A 82 3.41 -14.55 16.73
N THR A 83 4.13 -14.44 17.83
CA THR A 83 4.82 -15.55 18.49
C THR A 83 4.04 -16.12 19.67
N SER A 84 2.83 -15.63 19.91
CA SER A 84 1.95 -16.14 20.96
C SER A 84 1.36 -17.50 20.58
N GLU A 85 1.28 -18.43 21.53
CA GLU A 85 0.77 -19.78 21.29
C GLU A 85 -0.74 -19.79 20.95
N ASP A 86 -1.49 -18.84 21.48
CA ASP A 86 -2.93 -18.71 21.32
C ASP A 86 -3.34 -17.67 20.27
N GLN A 87 -2.37 -17.09 19.55
CA GLN A 87 -2.57 -15.98 18.62
C GLN A 87 -3.24 -14.75 19.27
N SER A 88 -3.01 -14.54 20.55
CA SER A 88 -3.50 -13.35 21.28
C SER A 88 -2.75 -12.08 20.86
N GLY A 89 -1.59 -12.23 20.27
CA GLY A 89 -0.78 -11.17 19.70
C GLY A 89 0.54 -10.94 20.44
N THR A 90 1.50 -10.44 19.68
CA THR A 90 2.83 -10.06 20.15
C THR A 90 3.03 -8.55 19.97
N THR A 91 3.73 -7.92 20.92
CA THR A 91 4.01 -6.47 20.89
C THR A 91 5.49 -6.23 20.60
N TYR A 92 5.75 -5.33 19.65
CA TYR A 92 7.07 -4.88 19.25
C TYR A 92 7.20 -3.36 19.45
N ASP A 93 8.42 -2.90 19.67
CA ASP A 93 8.73 -1.49 19.45
C ASP A 93 8.77 -1.22 17.93
N TYR A 94 8.36 -0.03 17.51
CA TYR A 94 8.57 0.40 16.15
C TYR A 94 9.28 1.76 16.10
N VAL A 95 9.98 2.01 14.99
CA VAL A 95 10.70 3.26 14.76
C VAL A 95 10.57 3.68 13.30
N PHE A 96 10.39 4.99 13.08
CA PHE A 96 10.45 5.58 11.76
C PHE A 96 11.88 5.95 11.37
N LEU A 97 12.30 5.52 10.19
CA LEU A 97 13.46 6.07 9.49
C LEU A 97 12.96 7.03 8.42
N GLY A 98 12.67 8.26 8.82
CA GLY A 98 12.14 9.31 7.98
C GLY A 98 10.83 9.90 8.50
N ASP A 99 10.36 10.95 7.83
CA ASP A 99 9.15 11.67 8.18
C ASP A 99 8.19 11.68 6.99
N PRO A 100 7.09 10.89 7.04
CA PRO A 100 6.14 10.81 5.92
C PRO A 100 5.35 12.11 5.71
N VAL A 101 5.34 13.05 6.69
CA VAL A 101 4.66 14.33 6.57
C VAL A 101 5.53 15.32 5.80
N LYS A 102 6.82 15.41 6.15
CA LYS A 102 7.76 16.32 5.49
C LYS A 102 8.17 15.82 4.11
N GLY A 103 7.94 14.54 3.80
CA GLY A 103 8.42 13.93 2.58
C GLY A 103 9.94 13.76 2.53
N GLU A 104 10.61 14.05 3.64
CA GLU A 104 12.03 13.83 3.83
C GLU A 104 12.22 12.48 4.51
N GLY A 105 13.16 11.69 4.03
CA GLY A 105 13.31 10.37 4.61
C GLY A 105 14.70 9.81 4.50
N ILE A 106 15.09 9.13 5.55
CA ILE A 106 16.13 8.13 5.50
C ILE A 106 15.55 6.94 4.77
N TYR A 107 16.15 6.57 3.64
CA TYR A 107 15.57 5.59 2.73
C TYR A 107 15.88 4.13 3.08
N GLY A 108 16.44 3.86 4.27
CA GLY A 108 16.68 2.49 4.74
C GLY A 108 17.83 1.77 4.02
N LEU A 109 18.86 2.49 3.63
CA LEU A 109 20.13 1.92 3.14
C LEU A 109 21.01 1.48 4.31
N PRO A 110 21.99 0.58 4.14
CA PRO A 110 22.82 0.05 5.22
C PRO A 110 23.45 1.14 6.12
N GLU A 111 23.91 2.22 5.54
CA GLU A 111 24.51 3.35 6.24
C GLU A 111 23.54 4.08 7.17
N ASN A 112 22.23 4.02 6.90
CA ASN A 112 21.23 4.66 7.73
C ASN A 112 21.01 3.97 9.08
N TYR A 113 21.48 2.74 9.23
CA TYR A 113 21.38 1.97 10.46
C TYR A 113 22.58 2.10 11.38
N ALA A 114 23.67 2.75 10.95
CA ALA A 114 24.93 2.80 11.70
C ALA A 114 24.79 3.34 13.13
N ASN A 115 23.84 4.27 13.36
CA ASN A 115 23.62 4.92 14.65
C ASN A 115 22.17 4.78 15.15
N VAL A 116 21.43 3.82 14.61
CA VAL A 116 20.02 3.60 14.98
C VAL A 116 19.85 2.18 15.50
N ASP A 117 19.45 2.05 16.76
CA ASP A 117 19.09 0.75 17.30
C ASP A 117 17.74 0.30 16.79
N VAL A 118 17.75 -0.67 15.89
CA VAL A 118 16.55 -1.31 15.30
C VAL A 118 16.40 -2.77 15.71
N LYS A 119 17.28 -3.27 16.59
CA LYS A 119 17.29 -4.69 16.95
C LYS A 119 15.98 -5.12 17.59
N GLY A 120 15.34 -6.10 16.96
CA GLY A 120 14.04 -6.63 17.40
C GLY A 120 12.85 -5.66 17.20
N LYS A 121 13.05 -4.52 16.56
CA LYS A 121 11.99 -3.52 16.30
C LYS A 121 11.41 -3.68 14.90
N VAL A 122 10.22 -3.14 14.70
CA VAL A 122 9.62 -2.96 13.39
C VAL A 122 10.05 -1.60 12.85
N VAL A 123 10.61 -1.57 11.64
CA VAL A 123 11.17 -0.35 11.04
C VAL A 123 10.27 0.16 9.94
N LEU A 124 9.84 1.43 10.04
CA LEU A 124 9.07 2.10 8.99
C LEU A 124 10.01 2.94 8.12
N ILE A 125 10.02 2.66 6.81
CA ILE A 125 11.01 3.18 5.85
C ILE A 125 10.29 3.82 4.67
N SER A 126 10.76 4.98 4.22
CA SER A 126 10.21 5.63 3.01
C SER A 126 10.61 4.85 1.74
N ARG A 127 9.67 4.74 0.80
CA ARG A 127 9.98 4.41 -0.60
C ARG A 127 10.93 5.46 -1.21
N GLY A 128 11.81 5.04 -2.10
CA GLY A 128 12.71 5.92 -2.90
C GLY A 128 14.18 5.49 -2.83
N ASN A 129 14.97 5.93 -3.78
CA ASN A 129 16.43 5.80 -3.93
C ASN A 129 17.04 4.38 -4.06
N SER A 130 16.32 3.33 -3.73
CA SER A 130 16.80 1.95 -3.89
C SER A 130 15.62 0.98 -4.07
N SER A 131 15.92 -0.26 -4.41
CA SER A 131 14.90 -1.30 -4.54
C SER A 131 14.24 -1.62 -3.20
N PHE A 132 13.04 -2.18 -3.25
CA PHE A 132 12.34 -2.64 -2.05
C PHE A 132 13.09 -3.77 -1.35
N SER A 133 13.68 -4.68 -2.16
CA SER A 133 14.50 -5.77 -1.64
C SER A 133 15.73 -5.27 -0.88
N ASP A 134 16.44 -4.25 -1.41
CA ASP A 134 17.61 -3.68 -0.74
C ASP A 134 17.25 -3.08 0.60
N LYS A 135 16.15 -2.31 0.67
CA LYS A 135 15.65 -1.71 1.92
C LYS A 135 15.29 -2.76 2.95
N ALA A 136 14.52 -3.77 2.53
CA ALA A 136 14.10 -4.85 3.41
C ALA A 136 15.31 -5.67 3.90
N ASN A 137 16.24 -6.02 3.00
CA ASN A 137 17.48 -6.73 3.36
C ASN A 137 18.31 -5.92 4.36
N ALA A 138 18.52 -4.63 4.11
CA ALA A 138 19.30 -3.77 5.00
C ALA A 138 18.68 -3.67 6.40
N ALA A 139 17.37 -3.51 6.50
CA ALA A 139 16.65 -3.47 7.78
C ALA A 139 16.86 -4.75 8.59
N ILE A 140 16.67 -5.91 7.97
CA ILE A 140 16.78 -7.19 8.65
C ILE A 140 18.24 -7.51 8.98
N GLN A 141 19.19 -7.17 8.13
CA GLN A 141 20.63 -7.29 8.43
C GLN A 141 21.04 -6.43 9.62
N ALA A 142 20.41 -5.26 9.81
CA ALA A 142 20.60 -4.42 10.99
C ALA A 142 19.92 -4.98 12.27
N GLY A 143 19.19 -6.08 12.15
CA GLY A 143 18.55 -6.78 13.27
C GLY A 143 17.07 -6.44 13.48
N ALA A 144 16.43 -5.74 12.57
CA ALA A 144 15.00 -5.46 12.66
C ALA A 144 14.15 -6.74 12.63
N ALA A 145 13.02 -6.75 13.34
CA ALA A 145 12.06 -7.84 13.30
C ALA A 145 11.24 -7.85 12.00
N ALA A 146 10.95 -6.67 11.45
CA ALA A 146 10.25 -6.50 10.18
C ALA A 146 10.56 -5.15 9.53
N ALA A 147 10.38 -5.08 8.21
CA ALA A 147 10.46 -3.85 7.43
C ALA A 147 9.08 -3.46 6.92
N VAL A 148 8.64 -2.26 7.23
CA VAL A 148 7.41 -1.66 6.72
C VAL A 148 7.78 -0.51 5.79
N ILE A 149 7.59 -0.68 4.49
CA ILE A 149 7.91 0.36 3.52
C ILE A 149 6.65 1.17 3.24
N TYR A 150 6.66 2.45 3.53
CA TYR A 150 5.53 3.32 3.20
C TYR A 150 5.76 4.04 1.87
N ASN A 151 4.66 4.20 1.10
CA ASN A 151 4.73 4.92 -0.17
C ASN A 151 5.06 6.40 0.09
N ASN A 152 5.86 6.99 -0.78
CA ASN A 152 6.23 8.42 -0.74
C ASN A 152 5.27 9.31 -1.55
N ALA A 153 4.24 8.70 -2.15
CA ALA A 153 3.16 9.36 -2.88
C ALA A 153 1.81 8.73 -2.51
N PRO A 154 0.67 9.39 -2.79
CA PRO A 154 -0.64 8.79 -2.57
C PRO A 154 -0.83 7.48 -3.36
N GLY A 155 -1.62 6.58 -2.80
CA GLY A 155 -1.97 5.28 -3.37
C GLY A 155 -1.01 4.15 -3.00
N SER A 156 -1.42 2.93 -3.34
CA SER A 156 -0.65 1.71 -3.14
C SER A 156 0.15 1.35 -4.39
N ILE A 157 1.21 0.60 -4.21
CA ILE A 157 2.00 0.03 -5.30
C ILE A 157 2.42 -1.40 -4.94
N ASN A 158 2.63 -2.21 -5.95
CA ASN A 158 3.14 -3.55 -5.78
C ASN A 158 4.66 -3.49 -5.54
N MET A 159 5.12 -4.09 -4.44
CA MET A 159 6.54 -4.23 -4.16
C MET A 159 7.10 -5.46 -4.85
N ASN A 160 8.19 -5.29 -5.60
CA ASN A 160 9.00 -6.40 -6.04
C ASN A 160 10.03 -6.75 -4.96
N LEU A 161 9.90 -7.93 -4.38
CA LEU A 161 10.79 -8.48 -3.35
C LEU A 161 11.51 -9.76 -3.83
N SER A 162 11.72 -9.91 -5.15
CA SER A 162 12.37 -11.10 -5.73
C SER A 162 13.77 -11.38 -5.14
N ASP A 163 14.49 -10.33 -4.77
CA ASP A 163 15.84 -10.41 -4.20
C ASP A 163 15.86 -10.27 -2.67
N TYR A 164 14.71 -10.38 -2.03
CA TYR A 164 14.58 -10.39 -0.58
C TYR A 164 14.77 -11.80 -0.03
N ASN A 165 15.79 -12.00 0.82
CA ASN A 165 16.28 -13.33 1.19
C ASN A 165 16.02 -13.74 2.65
N PHE A 166 15.22 -12.97 3.40
CA PHE A 166 14.94 -13.25 4.81
C PHE A 166 13.51 -13.77 5.03
N PRO A 167 13.28 -14.56 6.10
CA PRO A 167 11.93 -15.01 6.45
C PRO A 167 11.08 -13.93 7.14
N ASN A 168 11.70 -12.84 7.57
CA ASN A 168 11.05 -11.76 8.29
C ASN A 168 10.01 -11.04 7.41
N PRO A 169 8.97 -10.45 7.99
CA PRO A 169 8.02 -9.65 7.21
C PRO A 169 8.65 -8.44 6.54
N ALA A 170 8.33 -8.27 5.27
CA ALA A 170 8.59 -7.05 4.50
C ALA A 170 7.29 -6.67 3.80
N VAL A 171 6.69 -5.57 4.20
CA VAL A 171 5.33 -5.17 3.78
C VAL A 171 5.28 -3.71 3.38
N MET A 172 4.24 -3.33 2.63
CA MET A 172 4.00 -1.95 2.25
C MET A 172 2.72 -1.41 2.90
N ILE A 173 2.74 -0.14 3.25
CA ILE A 173 1.56 0.64 3.62
C ILE A 173 1.49 1.93 2.79
N GLU A 174 0.30 2.47 2.65
CA GLU A 174 0.12 3.75 1.97
C GLU A 174 0.69 4.93 2.75
N GLN A 175 1.07 6.01 2.03
CA GLN A 175 1.55 7.25 2.65
C GLN A 175 0.58 7.81 3.68
N ALA A 176 -0.72 7.81 3.36
CA ALA A 176 -1.75 8.31 4.27
C ALA A 176 -1.73 7.57 5.61
N LYS A 177 -1.63 6.23 5.56
CA LYS A 177 -1.55 5.39 6.76
C LYS A 177 -0.26 5.63 7.56
N ALA A 178 0.87 5.81 6.89
CA ALA A 178 2.13 6.17 7.56
C ALA A 178 2.03 7.52 8.29
N LYS A 179 1.33 8.51 7.71
CA LYS A 179 1.07 9.80 8.38
C LYS A 179 0.19 9.67 9.62
N GLU A 180 -0.85 8.83 9.57
CA GLU A 180 -1.69 8.51 10.74
C GLU A 180 -0.86 7.86 11.85
N ILE A 181 -0.02 6.88 11.52
CA ILE A 181 0.87 6.21 12.47
C ILE A 181 1.86 7.21 13.06
N LEU A 182 2.47 8.08 12.27
CA LEU A 182 3.39 9.10 12.76
C LEU A 182 2.68 10.05 13.74
N ALA A 183 1.46 10.47 13.44
CA ALA A 183 0.68 11.35 14.31
C ALA A 183 0.35 10.71 15.68
N ALA A 184 0.27 9.38 15.73
CA ALA A 184 0.08 8.61 16.96
C ALA A 184 1.41 8.22 17.65
N SER A 185 2.55 8.51 17.02
CA SER A 185 3.89 8.18 17.53
C SER A 185 4.38 9.23 18.52
N THR A 186 5.35 8.85 19.34
CA THR A 186 6.11 9.76 20.20
C THR A 186 7.53 9.91 19.69
N GLN A 187 8.08 11.12 19.80
CA GLN A 187 9.46 11.36 19.46
C GLN A 187 10.36 11.06 20.66
N ASP A 188 11.37 10.25 20.46
CA ASP A 188 12.41 10.00 21.46
C ASP A 188 13.33 11.23 21.54
N GLU A 189 13.44 11.83 22.72
CA GLU A 189 14.20 13.06 22.93
C GLU A 189 15.71 12.88 22.72
N THR A 190 16.22 11.66 22.87
CA THR A 190 17.66 11.36 22.73
C THR A 190 18.05 11.15 21.28
N THR A 191 17.26 10.37 20.55
CA THR A 191 17.55 9.99 19.17
C THR A 191 16.87 10.90 18.13
N GLY A 192 15.84 11.63 18.54
CA GLY A 192 15.00 12.44 17.64
C GLY A 192 14.10 11.60 16.73
N LEU A 193 14.10 10.28 16.86
CA LEU A 193 13.31 9.38 16.02
C LEU A 193 11.89 9.23 16.56
N TRP A 194 10.93 9.10 15.65
CA TRP A 194 9.55 8.80 15.98
C TRP A 194 9.34 7.31 16.13
N GLY A 195 8.53 6.90 17.11
CA GLY A 195 8.27 5.48 17.34
C GLY A 195 7.14 5.23 18.35
N GLY A 196 7.00 3.98 18.75
CA GLY A 196 5.98 3.53 19.70
C GLY A 196 5.89 2.02 19.78
N LYS A 197 4.69 1.51 20.10
CA LYS A 197 4.39 0.09 20.21
C LYS A 197 3.49 -0.37 19.06
N MET A 198 3.85 -1.48 18.45
CA MET A 198 3.03 -2.19 17.48
C MET A 198 2.60 -3.52 18.06
N THR A 199 1.31 -3.79 18.09
CA THR A 199 0.76 -5.12 18.42
C THR A 199 0.27 -5.80 17.15
N VAL A 200 0.59 -7.08 17.00
CA VAL A 200 0.17 -7.89 15.86
C VAL A 200 -0.38 -9.22 16.36
N SER A 201 -1.50 -9.66 15.80
CA SER A 201 -2.05 -11.01 15.98
C SER A 201 -2.10 -11.70 14.62
N ALA A 202 -1.80 -13.00 14.58
CA ALA A 202 -1.90 -13.78 13.35
C ALA A 202 -3.34 -13.95 12.84
N LYS A 203 -4.33 -13.61 13.67
CA LYS A 203 -5.75 -13.63 13.27
C LYS A 203 -6.03 -12.50 12.28
N ALA A 204 -6.69 -12.85 11.16
CA ALA A 204 -7.21 -11.84 10.26
C ALA A 204 -8.35 -11.06 10.94
N GLU A 205 -8.30 -9.75 10.83
CA GLU A 205 -9.35 -8.85 11.29
C GLU A 205 -9.88 -8.05 10.09
N THR A 206 -11.09 -7.50 10.21
CA THR A 206 -11.69 -6.68 9.17
C THR A 206 -11.75 -5.22 9.61
N LEU A 207 -11.16 -4.33 8.82
CA LEU A 207 -11.35 -2.89 8.93
C LEU A 207 -12.53 -2.47 8.05
N HIS A 208 -13.47 -1.74 8.64
CA HIS A 208 -14.61 -1.16 7.93
C HIS A 208 -14.41 0.33 7.74
N GLY A 209 -14.96 0.87 6.65
CA GLY A 209 -14.90 2.30 6.36
C GLY A 209 -13.51 2.81 5.97
N VAL A 210 -12.66 1.96 5.40
CA VAL A 210 -11.32 2.33 4.90
C VAL A 210 -11.36 3.24 3.67
N ALA A 211 -12.54 3.42 3.07
CA ALA A 211 -12.77 4.35 1.97
C ALA A 211 -14.05 5.16 2.21
N ASP A 212 -14.08 6.39 1.70
CA ASP A 212 -15.24 7.30 1.74
C ASP A 212 -16.37 6.82 0.81
N GLY A 213 -16.98 5.69 1.11
CA GLY A 213 -18.00 5.06 0.29
C GLY A 213 -17.41 4.33 -0.94
N TYR A 214 -18.30 3.84 -1.78
CA TYR A 214 -17.91 3.15 -3.01
C TYR A 214 -17.44 4.16 -4.05
N LYS A 215 -16.13 4.27 -4.26
CA LYS A 215 -15.53 5.10 -5.31
C LYS A 215 -15.00 4.19 -6.43
N PRO A 216 -15.03 4.64 -7.70
CA PRO A 216 -14.33 3.93 -8.77
C PRO A 216 -12.88 3.69 -8.37
N SER A 217 -12.39 2.47 -8.60
CA SER A 217 -10.97 2.18 -8.37
C SER A 217 -10.13 3.05 -9.29
N SER A 218 -9.01 3.60 -8.78
CA SER A 218 -8.15 4.51 -9.55
C SER A 218 -7.62 3.91 -10.84
N PHE A 219 -7.47 2.59 -10.89
CA PHE A 219 -7.04 1.86 -12.08
C PHE A 219 -8.19 1.56 -13.05
N SER A 220 -9.47 1.63 -12.62
CA SER A 220 -10.59 1.21 -13.47
C SER A 220 -10.79 2.15 -14.63
N SER A 221 -10.86 1.60 -15.83
CA SER A 221 -11.17 2.35 -17.02
C SER A 221 -12.65 2.74 -17.07
N TRP A 222 -12.94 3.92 -17.65
CA TRP A 222 -14.29 4.42 -17.87
C TRP A 222 -14.30 5.52 -18.93
N GLY A 223 -15.47 6.01 -19.26
CA GLY A 223 -15.66 7.08 -20.23
C GLY A 223 -16.62 6.70 -21.34
N THR A 224 -16.82 7.62 -22.27
CA THR A 224 -17.57 7.36 -23.48
C THR A 224 -16.72 6.60 -24.50
N THR A 225 -17.34 5.69 -25.24
CA THR A 225 -16.69 5.02 -26.37
C THR A 225 -16.55 5.99 -27.57
N GLU A 226 -15.85 5.57 -28.62
CA GLU A 226 -15.75 6.34 -29.88
C GLU A 226 -17.12 6.64 -30.52
N ASN A 227 -18.12 5.78 -30.26
CA ASN A 227 -19.49 5.98 -30.71
C ASN A 227 -20.36 6.77 -29.69
N LEU A 228 -19.74 7.35 -28.65
CA LEU A 228 -20.40 8.07 -27.57
C LEU A 228 -21.34 7.19 -26.71
N ASP A 229 -21.19 5.87 -26.73
CA ASP A 229 -21.88 4.99 -25.81
C ASP A 229 -21.34 5.20 -24.38
N LEU A 230 -22.23 5.23 -23.40
CA LEU A 230 -21.84 5.28 -22.00
C LEU A 230 -21.34 3.90 -21.55
N LYS A 231 -20.07 3.83 -21.16
CA LYS A 231 -19.40 2.66 -20.61
C LYS A 231 -18.61 3.05 -19.37
N PRO A 232 -18.51 2.20 -18.38
CA PRO A 232 -19.16 0.89 -18.18
C PRO A 232 -20.62 1.04 -17.77
N GLU A 233 -21.42 -0.02 -17.90
CA GLU A 233 -22.82 -0.05 -17.47
C GLU A 233 -22.99 -0.24 -15.98
N LEU A 234 -22.03 -0.90 -15.35
CA LEU A 234 -22.09 -1.28 -13.93
C LEU A 234 -20.69 -1.18 -13.31
N MET A 235 -20.66 -0.91 -12.03
CA MET A 235 -19.47 -1.07 -11.19
C MET A 235 -19.72 -2.11 -10.10
N THR A 236 -18.70 -2.95 -9.84
CA THR A 236 -18.74 -3.95 -8.76
C THR A 236 -17.44 -3.89 -7.95
N PRO A 237 -17.43 -4.38 -6.70
CA PRO A 237 -16.19 -4.50 -5.94
C PRO A 237 -15.14 -5.28 -6.73
N GLY A 238 -13.99 -4.67 -6.98
CA GLY A 238 -12.87 -5.23 -7.73
C GLY A 238 -11.54 -4.68 -7.27
N GLY A 239 -11.56 -3.61 -6.47
CA GLY A 239 -10.41 -3.09 -5.75
C GLY A 239 -10.43 -3.50 -4.29
N ASN A 240 -9.27 -3.83 -3.71
CA ASN A 240 -9.14 -4.30 -2.31
C ASN A 240 -10.00 -5.55 -2.03
N ILE A 241 -9.93 -6.54 -2.90
CA ILE A 241 -10.56 -7.85 -2.71
C ILE A 241 -9.51 -8.77 -2.09
N TYR A 242 -9.79 -9.32 -0.92
CA TYR A 242 -8.93 -10.20 -0.13
C TYR A 242 -9.64 -11.50 0.21
#